data_b334b31640bd7d33b33c0cae7d13d9b8
#
_entry.id   b334b31640bd7d33b33c0cae7d13d9b8
#
_cell.length_a   1.000
_cell.length_b   1.000
_cell.length_c   1.000
_cell.angle_alpha   90.00
_cell.angle_beta   90.00
_cell.angle_gamma   90.00
#
_symmetry.space_group_name_H-M   'P 1'
#
loop_
_entity.id
_entity.type
_entity.pdbx_description
1 polymer ?
#
loop_
_entity_poly.entity_id
_entity_poly.type
_entity_poly.pdbx_seq_one_letter_code
_entity_poly.pdbx_strand_id
1 'polypeptide(L)'
;MYVRSEIMDALEQSTEFTRKIEMTQIAEGGFGIETRVTDIDGVPIMEVIDDERFYDAFNWEPENGGFEPQKKVTAGSGVEAVTGAHKINVLVACGQTCKTVPKINSIYYFAPGAHTKGDGYLYQNRSFSDVFVFPNGRDGKIDSIYVDVDTTEVGA
;
A
#
# COMPACT_ATOMS: atom_id res chain seq x y z
N MET A 1 3.00 -7.42 9.21
CA MET A 1 2.66 -6.14 9.86
C MET A 1 3.43 -5.04 9.14
N TYR A 2 2.80 -3.92 8.83
CA TYR A 2 3.43 -2.74 8.24
C TYR A 2 3.51 -1.65 9.30
N VAL A 3 4.65 -0.99 9.40
CA VAL A 3 4.92 -0.03 10.46
C VAL A 3 5.58 1.22 9.87
N ARG A 4 5.18 2.40 10.32
CA ARG A 4 5.80 3.69 9.96
C ARG A 4 7.22 3.77 10.50
N SER A 5 8.13 4.45 9.79
CA SER A 5 9.55 4.57 10.15
C SER A 5 9.78 5.06 11.57
N GLU A 6 9.05 6.07 12.02
CA GLU A 6 9.18 6.61 13.40
C GLU A 6 8.83 5.57 14.48
N ILE A 7 7.80 4.74 14.21
CA ILE A 7 7.42 3.67 15.13
C ILE A 7 8.44 2.53 15.07
N MET A 8 9.02 2.29 13.89
CA MET A 8 10.08 1.31 13.70
C MET A 8 11.33 1.68 14.50
N ASP A 9 11.73 2.95 14.49
CA ASP A 9 12.85 3.46 15.30
C ASP A 9 12.61 3.29 16.80
N ALA A 10 11.37 3.53 17.24
CA ALA A 10 10.99 3.30 18.63
C ALA A 10 11.02 1.82 19.02
N LEU A 11 10.61 0.94 18.12
CA LEU A 11 10.69 -0.52 18.30
C LEU A 11 12.15 -1.00 18.36
N GLU A 12 13.02 -0.48 17.49
CA GLU A 12 14.46 -0.83 17.48
C GLU A 12 15.18 -0.42 18.77
N GLN A 13 14.69 0.58 19.48
CA GLN A 13 15.20 0.99 20.79
C GLN A 13 14.68 0.11 21.93
N SER A 14 13.67 -0.70 21.69
CA SER A 14 13.14 -1.65 22.66
C SER A 14 14.07 -2.84 22.83
N THR A 15 14.29 -3.27 24.09
CA THR A 15 15.15 -4.41 24.43
C THR A 15 14.55 -5.77 24.04
N GLU A 16 13.28 -5.82 23.69
CA GLU A 16 12.55 -7.05 23.35
C GLU A 16 12.57 -7.37 21.84
N PHE A 17 13.27 -6.55 21.07
CA PHE A 17 13.24 -6.59 19.62
C PHE A 17 14.39 -7.42 19.02
N THR A 18 14.06 -8.43 18.23
CA THR A 18 15.05 -9.23 17.49
C THR A 18 15.07 -8.79 16.03
N ARG A 19 16.16 -8.15 15.63
CA ARG A 19 16.36 -7.71 14.25
C ARG A 19 16.86 -8.86 13.38
N LYS A 20 16.12 -9.18 12.35
CA LYS A 20 16.52 -10.14 11.33
C LYS A 20 16.62 -9.43 9.98
N ILE A 21 17.79 -9.46 9.38
CA ILE A 21 18.02 -8.94 8.02
C ILE A 21 17.93 -10.11 7.05
N GLU A 22 16.96 -10.10 6.16
CA GLU A 22 16.87 -11.06 5.06
C GLU A 22 17.21 -10.36 3.74
N MET A 23 18.15 -10.94 3.00
CA MET A 23 18.46 -10.52 1.63
C MET A 23 17.55 -11.28 0.67
N THR A 24 16.66 -10.58 0.00
CA THR A 24 15.81 -11.17 -1.03
C THR A 24 16.43 -10.96 -2.40
N GLN A 25 16.84 -12.03 -3.08
CA GLN A 25 17.22 -12.00 -4.48
C GLN A 25 15.96 -11.98 -5.35
N ILE A 26 15.77 -10.93 -6.13
CA ILE A 26 14.58 -10.76 -6.98
C ILE A 26 14.67 -11.53 -8.29
N ALA A 27 15.87 -11.88 -8.78
CA ALA A 27 16.09 -12.75 -9.93
C ALA A 27 17.56 -13.19 -10.02
N GLU A 28 17.83 -14.27 -10.76
CA GLU A 28 19.18 -14.66 -11.15
C GLU A 28 19.82 -13.52 -11.99
N GLY A 29 20.80 -12.82 -11.41
CA GLY A 29 21.44 -11.64 -12.03
C GLY A 29 20.81 -10.29 -11.69
N GLY A 30 19.77 -10.23 -10.83
CA GLY A 30 19.17 -8.99 -10.34
C GLY A 30 19.91 -8.38 -9.14
N PHE A 31 19.68 -7.09 -8.90
CA PHE A 31 20.19 -6.40 -7.71
C PHE A 31 19.50 -6.98 -6.46
N GLY A 32 20.31 -7.37 -5.47
CA GLY A 32 19.77 -7.71 -4.14
C GLY A 32 19.18 -6.47 -3.49
N ILE A 33 17.91 -6.51 -3.12
CA ILE A 33 17.32 -5.49 -2.27
C ILE A 33 17.46 -5.98 -0.83
N GLU A 34 18.22 -5.24 -0.05
CA GLU A 34 18.31 -5.45 1.38
C GLU A 34 17.01 -4.93 2.02
N THR A 35 16.10 -5.83 2.32
CA THR A 35 14.87 -5.47 3.05
C THR A 35 15.11 -5.76 4.53
N ARG A 36 14.94 -4.76 5.37
CA ARG A 36 14.88 -4.96 6.81
C ARG A 36 13.58 -5.71 7.13
N VAL A 37 13.68 -7.00 7.35
CA VAL A 37 12.55 -7.78 7.88
C VAL A 37 12.84 -7.99 9.34
N THR A 38 11.94 -7.52 10.17
CA THR A 38 12.01 -7.70 11.60
C THR A 38 10.83 -8.55 12.02
N ASP A 39 11.04 -9.41 12.98
CA ASP A 39 10.07 -10.37 13.46
C ASP A 39 9.78 -10.07 14.93
N ILE A 40 8.49 -9.96 15.31
CA ILE A 40 8.04 -9.98 16.69
C ILE A 40 7.12 -11.18 16.84
N ASP A 41 7.49 -12.11 17.71
CA ASP A 41 6.72 -13.33 18.01
C ASP A 41 6.30 -14.13 16.77
N GLY A 42 7.17 -14.20 15.75
CA GLY A 42 6.89 -14.89 14.48
C GLY A 42 6.03 -14.08 13.49
N VAL A 43 5.73 -12.83 13.78
CA VAL A 43 5.03 -11.93 12.86
C VAL A 43 6.03 -11.02 12.15
N PRO A 44 6.21 -11.15 10.82
CA PRO A 44 7.13 -10.31 10.09
C PRO A 44 6.68 -8.85 10.10
N ILE A 45 7.63 -7.94 10.33
CA ILE A 45 7.43 -6.50 10.30
C ILE A 45 8.10 -5.93 9.07
N MET A 46 7.37 -5.08 8.35
CA MET A 46 7.87 -4.33 7.20
C MET A 46 7.78 -2.84 7.51
N GLU A 47 8.89 -2.16 7.40
CA GLU A 47 8.93 -0.71 7.48
C GLU A 47 8.36 -0.09 6.21
N VAL A 48 7.48 0.90 6.40
CA VAL A 48 6.99 1.76 5.31
C VAL A 48 7.81 3.04 5.30
N ILE A 49 8.74 3.13 4.35
CA ILE A 49 9.69 4.26 4.22
C ILE A 49 8.99 5.49 3.63
N ASP A 50 8.01 5.29 2.76
CA ASP A 50 7.27 6.37 2.10
C ASP A 50 6.06 6.78 2.94
N ASP A 51 6.27 7.72 3.83
CA ASP A 51 5.24 8.26 4.73
C ASP A 51 4.05 8.91 3.98
N GLU A 52 4.28 9.39 2.75
CA GLU A 52 3.23 10.05 1.96
C GLU A 52 2.17 9.08 1.45
N ARG A 53 2.45 7.79 1.48
CA ARG A 53 1.55 6.72 1.04
C ARG A 53 0.85 5.98 2.19
N PHE A 54 1.15 6.35 3.42
CA PHE A 54 0.68 5.61 4.59
C PHE A 54 -0.35 6.42 5.39
N TYR A 55 -1.50 6.65 4.75
CA TYR A 55 -2.65 7.34 5.30
C TYR A 55 -3.91 6.49 5.17
N ASP A 56 -4.92 6.79 5.99
CA ASP A 56 -6.22 6.08 5.99
C ASP A 56 -7.17 6.56 4.89
N ALA A 57 -6.97 7.77 4.35
CA ALA A 57 -7.80 8.32 3.29
C ALA A 57 -6.99 9.14 2.26
N PHE A 58 -7.37 9.04 0.98
CA PHE A 58 -6.71 9.72 -0.12
C PHE A 58 -7.72 10.47 -1.01
N ASN A 59 -7.30 11.65 -1.49
CA ASN A 59 -7.90 12.29 -2.64
C ASN A 59 -7.25 11.72 -3.91
N TRP A 60 -8.04 11.07 -4.75
CA TRP A 60 -7.60 10.42 -5.99
C TRP A 60 -7.68 11.34 -7.22
N GLU A 61 -8.24 12.54 -7.06
CA GLU A 61 -8.43 13.52 -8.13
C GLU A 61 -7.91 14.90 -7.70
N PRO A 62 -6.65 15.04 -7.28
CA PRO A 62 -6.08 16.33 -6.96
C PRO A 62 -5.85 17.16 -8.24
N GLU A 63 -5.84 18.49 -8.12
CA GLU A 63 -5.66 19.42 -9.24
C GLU A 63 -4.36 19.16 -10.06
N ASN A 64 -3.32 18.65 -9.42
CA ASN A 64 -2.04 18.36 -10.05
C ASN A 64 -1.92 16.93 -10.61
N GLY A 65 -3.00 16.13 -10.55
CA GLY A 65 -3.00 14.72 -10.92
C GLY A 65 -2.30 13.83 -9.86
N GLY A 66 -2.46 12.51 -10.00
CA GLY A 66 -1.92 11.55 -9.04
C GLY A 66 -2.85 11.26 -7.87
N PHE A 67 -2.32 11.27 -6.67
CA PHE A 67 -3.07 11.14 -5.42
C PHE A 67 -2.35 11.92 -4.30
N GLU A 68 -3.11 12.41 -3.34
CA GLU A 68 -2.58 13.06 -2.14
C GLU A 68 -3.40 12.66 -0.91
N PRO A 69 -2.84 12.74 0.31
CA PRO A 69 -3.63 12.54 1.52
C PRO A 69 -4.79 13.53 1.57
N GLN A 70 -5.95 13.04 1.95
CA GLN A 70 -7.16 13.87 2.03
C GLN A 70 -7.00 14.96 3.08
N LYS A 71 -7.12 16.22 2.67
CA LYS A 71 -7.05 17.38 3.58
C LYS A 71 -8.39 17.61 4.27
N LYS A 72 -8.33 18.05 5.50
CA LYS A 72 -9.50 18.49 6.24
C LYS A 72 -10.12 19.72 5.58
N VAL A 73 -11.42 19.68 5.37
CA VAL A 73 -12.20 20.82 4.91
C VAL A 73 -13.26 21.15 5.96
N THR A 74 -13.22 22.37 6.48
CA THR A 74 -14.25 22.84 7.41
C THR A 74 -15.51 23.24 6.64
N ALA A 75 -16.68 22.86 7.12
CA ALA A 75 -17.93 23.24 6.51
C ALA A 75 -18.05 24.76 6.36
N GLY A 76 -18.44 25.19 5.17
CA GLY A 76 -18.63 26.60 4.85
C GLY A 76 -19.85 26.82 3.95
N SER A 77 -20.08 28.03 3.49
CA SER A 77 -21.21 28.34 2.61
C SER A 77 -21.09 27.58 1.29
N GLY A 78 -21.86 26.50 1.12
CA GLY A 78 -21.85 25.66 -0.07
C GLY A 78 -20.75 24.60 -0.13
N VAL A 79 -19.98 24.42 0.95
CA VAL A 79 -18.91 23.41 1.05
C VAL A 79 -19.26 22.45 2.19
N GLU A 80 -19.31 21.16 1.88
CA GLU A 80 -19.47 20.11 2.89
C GLU A 80 -18.17 19.90 3.68
N ALA A 81 -18.31 19.53 4.96
CA ALA A 81 -17.17 19.17 5.78
C ALA A 81 -16.56 17.85 5.30
N VAL A 82 -15.23 17.83 5.17
CA VAL A 82 -14.48 16.63 4.83
C VAL A 82 -13.48 16.37 5.95
N THR A 83 -13.48 15.15 6.48
CA THR A 83 -12.51 14.71 7.49
C THR A 83 -11.14 14.56 6.83
N GLY A 84 -10.12 15.12 7.46
CA GLY A 84 -8.74 14.95 7.00
C GLY A 84 -8.25 13.50 7.18
N ALA A 85 -7.29 13.10 6.38
CA ALA A 85 -6.64 11.81 6.52
C ALA A 85 -5.79 11.77 7.80
N HIS A 86 -5.68 10.58 8.40
CA HIS A 86 -4.78 10.32 9.51
C HIS A 86 -3.59 9.48 9.03
N LYS A 87 -2.41 9.76 9.55
CA LYS A 87 -1.26 8.89 9.31
C LYS A 87 -1.47 7.55 9.99
N ILE A 88 -1.16 6.48 9.27
CA ILE A 88 -1.19 5.13 9.84
C ILE A 88 0.13 4.89 10.57
N ASN A 89 0.04 4.50 11.84
CA ASN A 89 1.19 4.11 12.64
C ASN A 89 1.55 2.64 12.38
N VAL A 90 0.53 1.78 12.46
CA VAL A 90 0.68 0.33 12.31
C VAL A 90 -0.51 -0.23 11.55
N LEU A 91 -0.23 -1.09 10.57
CA LEU A 91 -1.24 -1.87 9.86
C LEU A 91 -0.89 -3.35 9.97
N VAL A 92 -1.77 -4.11 10.59
CA VAL A 92 -1.67 -5.57 10.65
C VAL A 92 -2.72 -6.17 9.76
N ALA A 93 -2.30 -6.95 8.77
CA ALA A 93 -3.21 -7.64 7.86
C ALA A 93 -2.92 -9.14 7.85
N CYS A 94 -3.98 -9.95 7.93
CA CYS A 94 -3.88 -11.38 7.72
C CYS A 94 -3.89 -11.67 6.21
N GLY A 95 -2.78 -12.18 5.67
CA GLY A 95 -2.61 -12.41 4.23
C GLY A 95 -3.61 -13.41 3.62
N GLN A 96 -4.27 -14.22 4.43
CA GLN A 96 -5.31 -15.15 3.95
C GLN A 96 -6.64 -14.47 3.67
N THR A 97 -6.88 -13.29 4.24
CA THR A 97 -8.14 -12.56 4.12
C THR A 97 -8.11 -11.47 3.04
N CYS A 98 -6.92 -11.08 2.60
CA CYS A 98 -6.74 -10.15 1.49
C CYS A 98 -6.39 -10.95 0.23
N LYS A 99 -7.27 -10.96 -0.77
CA LYS A 99 -7.06 -11.70 -2.02
C LYS A 99 -7.12 -10.76 -3.22
N THR A 100 -6.12 -10.86 -4.07
CA THR A 100 -6.14 -10.22 -5.39
C THR A 100 -6.71 -11.21 -6.41
N VAL A 101 -7.77 -10.82 -7.09
CA VAL A 101 -8.39 -11.61 -8.15
C VAL A 101 -8.09 -10.95 -9.50
N PRO A 102 -7.24 -11.55 -10.33
CA PRO A 102 -7.03 -11.05 -11.68
C PRO A 102 -8.23 -11.40 -12.56
N LYS A 103 -8.82 -10.42 -13.21
CA LYS A 103 -9.93 -10.59 -14.14
C LYS A 103 -9.45 -10.68 -15.58
N ILE A 104 -8.46 -9.88 -15.92
CA ILE A 104 -7.81 -9.88 -17.22
C ILE A 104 -6.30 -9.86 -16.96
N ASN A 105 -5.60 -10.80 -17.57
CA ASN A 105 -4.15 -10.80 -17.62
C ASN A 105 -3.74 -11.35 -18.99
N SER A 106 -3.50 -10.45 -19.94
CA SER A 106 -3.21 -10.82 -21.32
C SER A 106 -2.04 -10.01 -21.88
N ILE A 107 -1.16 -10.73 -22.56
CA ILE A 107 0.00 -10.17 -23.24
C ILE A 107 -0.24 -10.36 -24.75
N TYR A 108 -0.11 -9.27 -25.50
CA TYR A 108 -0.19 -9.27 -26.97
C TYR A 108 1.16 -8.85 -27.53
N TYR A 109 1.58 -9.57 -28.55
CA TYR A 109 2.78 -9.28 -29.30
C TYR A 109 2.44 -9.16 -30.79
N PHE A 110 2.81 -8.06 -31.40
CA PHE A 110 2.53 -7.77 -32.81
C PHE A 110 3.85 -7.54 -33.54
N ALA A 111 4.04 -8.24 -34.65
CA ALA A 111 5.16 -8.04 -35.55
C ALA A 111 4.99 -6.75 -36.38
N PRO A 112 6.09 -6.24 -36.99
CA PRO A 112 6.01 -5.14 -37.94
C PRO A 112 5.03 -5.44 -39.05
N GLY A 113 4.20 -4.45 -39.41
CA GLY A 113 3.12 -4.61 -40.39
C GLY A 113 1.81 -5.22 -39.87
N ALA A 114 1.78 -5.76 -38.66
CA ALA A 114 0.56 -6.27 -38.03
C ALA A 114 -0.23 -5.19 -37.24
N HIS A 115 0.31 -3.98 -37.14
CA HIS A 115 -0.31 -2.85 -36.44
C HIS A 115 0.01 -1.52 -37.15
N THR A 116 -0.75 -0.48 -36.81
CA THR A 116 -0.67 0.84 -37.48
C THR A 116 0.29 1.83 -36.80
N LYS A 117 1.03 1.42 -35.77
CA LYS A 117 1.89 2.31 -34.95
C LYS A 117 3.36 2.33 -35.37
N GLY A 118 3.66 2.13 -36.65
CA GLY A 118 5.01 2.19 -37.18
C GLY A 118 5.58 0.82 -37.58
N ASP A 119 6.85 0.80 -37.99
CA ASP A 119 7.54 -0.39 -38.55
C ASP A 119 8.38 -1.12 -37.49
N GLY A 120 7.88 -1.21 -36.26
CA GLY A 120 8.54 -1.88 -35.14
C GLY A 120 7.69 -2.99 -34.54
N TYR A 121 8.24 -3.69 -33.56
CA TYR A 121 7.47 -4.64 -32.76
C TYR A 121 6.66 -3.90 -31.70
N LEU A 122 5.38 -4.26 -31.54
CA LEU A 122 4.53 -3.71 -30.49
C LEU A 122 4.24 -4.78 -29.45
N TYR A 123 4.63 -4.48 -28.21
CA TYR A 123 4.28 -5.26 -27.02
C TYR A 123 3.17 -4.55 -26.25
N GLN A 124 2.12 -5.27 -25.93
CA GLN A 124 0.99 -4.74 -25.18
C GLN A 124 0.66 -5.68 -23.99
N ASN A 125 0.74 -5.17 -22.80
CA ASN A 125 0.32 -5.87 -21.59
C ASN A 125 -0.98 -5.23 -21.06
N ARG A 126 -1.98 -6.06 -20.81
CA ARG A 126 -3.24 -5.67 -20.17
C ARG A 126 -3.42 -6.45 -18.90
N SER A 127 -3.54 -5.74 -17.79
CA SER A 127 -3.82 -6.30 -16.49
C SER A 127 -4.99 -5.56 -15.86
N PHE A 128 -5.97 -6.30 -15.39
CA PHE A 128 -7.08 -5.79 -14.60
C PHE A 128 -7.32 -6.74 -13.44
N SER A 129 -7.18 -6.22 -12.22
CA SER A 129 -7.33 -7.00 -10.99
C SER A 129 -8.04 -6.18 -9.93
N ASP A 130 -8.81 -6.85 -9.09
CA ASP A 130 -9.43 -6.27 -7.91
C ASP A 130 -8.86 -6.91 -6.65
N VAL A 131 -8.81 -6.13 -5.58
CA VAL A 131 -8.41 -6.60 -4.26
C VAL A 131 -9.66 -6.70 -3.39
N PHE A 132 -9.86 -7.87 -2.82
CA PHE A 132 -10.98 -8.15 -1.94
C PHE A 132 -10.47 -8.44 -0.54
N VAL A 133 -11.14 -7.83 0.45
CA VAL A 133 -10.97 -8.16 1.86
C VAL A 133 -12.26 -8.84 2.31
N PHE A 134 -12.15 -10.06 2.83
CA PHE A 134 -13.30 -10.78 3.33
C PHE A 134 -13.67 -10.24 4.72
N PRO A 135 -14.90 -9.72 4.90
CA PRO A 135 -15.37 -9.38 6.22
C PRO A 135 -15.51 -10.67 7.06
N ASN A 136 -15.22 -10.58 8.33
CA ASN A 136 -15.64 -11.62 9.26
C ASN A 136 -17.17 -11.68 9.22
N GLY A 137 -17.76 -12.87 9.04
CA GLY A 137 -19.20 -13.05 8.94
C GLY A 137 -20.03 -12.69 10.19
N ARG A 138 -19.38 -12.06 11.17
CA ARG A 138 -19.97 -11.62 12.42
C ARG A 138 -20.03 -10.09 12.46
N ASP A 139 -21.24 -9.53 12.49
CA ASP A 139 -21.53 -8.10 12.64
C ASP A 139 -20.97 -7.16 11.53
N GLY A 140 -20.62 -7.69 10.36
CA GLY A 140 -20.07 -6.90 9.24
C GLY A 140 -18.72 -6.24 9.53
N LYS A 141 -18.01 -6.66 10.58
CA LYS A 141 -16.68 -6.15 10.94
C LYS A 141 -15.60 -6.88 10.17
N ILE A 142 -14.54 -6.17 9.81
CA ILE A 142 -13.34 -6.72 9.19
C ILE A 142 -12.32 -6.97 10.30
N ASP A 143 -12.35 -8.16 10.89
CA ASP A 143 -11.42 -8.55 11.98
C ASP A 143 -10.04 -8.97 11.46
N SER A 144 -9.87 -9.01 10.16
CA SER A 144 -8.64 -9.46 9.50
C SER A 144 -7.62 -8.36 9.27
N ILE A 145 -8.02 -7.12 9.49
CA ILE A 145 -7.17 -5.95 9.36
C ILE A 145 -7.31 -5.12 10.64
N TYR A 146 -6.19 -4.85 11.26
CA TYR A 146 -6.09 -3.89 12.36
C TYR A 146 -5.27 -2.68 11.89
N VAL A 147 -5.77 -1.49 12.14
CA VAL A 147 -5.12 -0.22 11.77
C VAL A 147 -5.06 0.65 13.02
N ASP A 148 -3.86 1.07 13.36
CA ASP A 148 -3.63 2.11 14.36
C ASP A 148 -3.24 3.40 13.62
N VAL A 149 -3.93 4.48 13.92
CA VAL A 149 -3.75 5.78 13.26
C VAL A 149 -3.34 6.85 14.25
N ASP A 150 -2.61 7.85 13.76
CA ASP A 150 -2.35 9.08 14.50
C ASP A 150 -3.66 9.85 14.71
N THR A 151 -3.78 10.58 15.81
CA THR A 151 -4.95 11.38 16.12
C THR A 151 -4.98 12.72 15.37
N THR A 152 -3.89 13.09 14.71
CA THR A 152 -3.75 14.37 13.99
C THR A 152 -4.22 14.23 12.55
N GLU A 153 -5.23 15.01 12.17
CA GLU A 153 -5.72 15.07 10.78
C GLU A 153 -4.81 15.93 9.89
N VAL A 154 -4.66 15.56 8.64
CA VAL A 154 -3.96 16.37 7.64
C VAL A 154 -4.74 17.65 7.35
N GLY A 155 -4.08 18.80 7.51
CA GLY A 155 -4.68 20.13 7.30
C GLY A 155 -5.48 20.65 8.48
N ALA A 156 -5.31 20.05 9.67
CA ALA A 156 -5.89 20.56 10.92
C ALA A 156 -5.12 21.77 11.44
#